data_b8be3cf2b021fbc2fa86b47df1d3afd2
#
_entry.id   b8be3cf2b021fbc2fa86b47df1d3afd2
#
_cell.length_a   1.000
_cell.length_b   1.000
_cell.length_c   1.000
_cell.angle_alpha   90.00
_cell.angle_beta   90.00
_cell.angle_gamma   90.00
#
_symmetry.space_group_name_H-M   'P 1'
#
loop_
_entity.id
_entity.type
_entity.pdbx_description
1 polymer ?
#
loop_
_entity_poly.entity_id
_entity_poly.type
_entity_poly.pdbx_seq_one_letter_code
_entity_poly.pdbx_strand_id
1 'polypeptide(L)'
;MNFSVIDVGEGVDIVVLAAPQPILDKPVPSLATTAAGVTMGADCEFLGYPFGGGWRATWDDGHSYWMPFAKHCTVSTLTFGEPKIYVLDGINNKGFSGGPVVYDTGGDQKIIAVVSGYILEPAEIISSVQGKPVAPRKTTKKDAKTSGKGAVQMNSGFIIAYAISPAIDAIHRSPIGPLRVASTQQ
;
A
#
# COMPACT_ATOMS: atom_id res chain seq x y z
N MET A 1 15.62 -12.87 13.64
CA MET A 1 15.80 -11.46 14.08
C MET A 1 14.50 -11.05 14.77
N ASN A 2 14.56 -10.50 15.97
CA ASN A 2 13.36 -10.03 16.68
C ASN A 2 13.24 -8.52 16.47
N PHE A 3 12.12 -8.10 15.89
CA PHE A 3 11.80 -6.69 15.71
C PHE A 3 11.03 -6.15 16.92
N SER A 4 11.25 -4.89 17.26
CA SER A 4 10.41 -4.15 18.19
C SER A 4 9.31 -3.43 17.41
N VAL A 5 8.12 -3.36 17.98
CA VAL A 5 6.99 -2.63 17.38
C VAL A 5 6.95 -1.23 17.97
N ILE A 6 6.86 -0.22 17.10
CA ILE A 6 6.57 1.16 17.47
C ILE A 6 5.10 1.41 17.15
N ASP A 7 4.33 1.74 18.17
CA ASP A 7 2.90 2.05 18.05
C ASP A 7 2.71 3.41 17.35
N VAL A 8 1.96 3.39 16.26
CA VAL A 8 1.65 4.59 15.46
C VAL A 8 0.44 5.34 16.04
N GLY A 9 -0.42 4.66 16.78
CA GLY A 9 -1.62 5.20 17.40
C GLY A 9 -2.92 4.66 16.79
N GLU A 10 -4.02 4.95 17.45
CA GLU A 10 -5.34 4.49 17.03
C GLU A 10 -5.78 5.12 15.69
N GLY A 11 -6.55 4.35 14.93
CA GLY A 11 -7.14 4.81 13.66
C GLY A 11 -6.19 4.81 12.46
N VAL A 12 -4.92 4.44 12.63
CA VAL A 12 -3.94 4.34 11.54
C VAL A 12 -3.57 2.87 11.32
N ASP A 13 -3.84 2.35 10.13
CA ASP A 13 -3.48 0.97 9.77
C ASP A 13 -2.03 0.90 9.24
N ILE A 14 -1.10 1.31 10.07
CA ILE A 14 0.35 1.20 9.84
C ILE A 14 1.00 0.64 11.11
N VAL A 15 1.94 -0.26 10.92
CA VAL A 15 2.85 -0.72 11.97
C VAL A 15 4.28 -0.40 11.58
N VAL A 16 5.08 0.08 12.54
CA VAL A 16 6.51 0.30 12.36
C VAL A 16 7.29 -0.79 13.08
N LEU A 17 8.17 -1.45 12.36
CA LEU A 17 9.05 -2.50 12.88
C LEU A 17 10.48 -1.96 12.95
N ALA A 18 10.99 -1.83 14.17
CA ALA A 18 12.36 -1.42 14.41
C ALA A 18 13.28 -2.67 14.56
N ALA A 19 14.30 -2.75 13.72
CA ALA A 19 15.31 -3.79 13.83
C ALA A 19 16.24 -3.52 15.02
N PRO A 20 16.72 -4.56 15.74
CA PRO A 20 17.64 -4.37 16.88
C PRO A 20 19.04 -3.93 16.45
N GLN A 21 19.39 -4.12 15.20
CA GLN A 21 20.67 -3.76 14.60
C GLN A 21 20.48 -3.34 13.13
N PRO A 22 21.45 -2.65 12.51
CA PRO A 22 21.35 -2.30 11.09
C PRO A 22 21.07 -3.52 10.22
N ILE A 23 20.10 -3.41 9.31
CA ILE A 23 19.76 -4.48 8.38
C ILE A 23 20.75 -4.55 7.22
N LEU A 24 21.38 -3.41 6.91
CA LEU A 24 22.33 -3.27 5.82
C LEU A 24 23.70 -2.92 6.39
N ASP A 25 24.75 -3.51 5.85
CA ASP A 25 26.14 -3.27 6.26
C ASP A 25 26.60 -1.86 5.88
N LYS A 26 26.01 -1.28 4.86
CA LYS A 26 26.31 0.07 4.38
C LYS A 26 25.06 0.93 4.35
N PRO A 27 25.15 2.22 4.74
CA PRO A 27 24.05 3.14 4.57
C PRO A 27 23.67 3.27 3.09
N VAL A 28 22.38 3.19 2.80
CA VAL A 28 21.85 3.50 1.47
C VAL A 28 21.13 4.83 1.50
N PRO A 29 21.11 5.56 0.39
CA PRO A 29 20.25 6.74 0.26
C PRO A 29 18.80 6.38 0.59
N SER A 30 18.14 7.20 1.38
CA SER A 30 16.72 7.02 1.69
C SER A 30 15.91 8.08 0.99
N LEU A 31 14.75 7.70 0.48
CA LEU A 31 13.79 8.66 -0.06
C LEU A 31 13.27 9.58 1.05
N ALA A 32 12.98 10.81 0.71
CA ALA A 32 12.28 11.71 1.62
C ALA A 32 10.89 11.14 1.96
N THR A 33 10.46 11.34 3.21
CA THR A 33 9.17 10.88 3.71
C THR A 33 8.30 12.09 3.99
N THR A 34 7.50 12.50 3.02
CA THR A 34 6.62 13.66 3.15
C THR A 34 5.42 13.56 2.22
N ALA A 35 4.27 13.92 2.74
CA ALA A 35 3.03 14.03 1.97
C ALA A 35 2.79 15.49 1.45
N ALA A 36 3.76 16.38 1.60
CA ALA A 36 3.62 17.76 1.15
C ALA A 36 3.57 17.84 -0.38
N GLY A 37 2.64 18.63 -0.89
CA GLY A 37 2.49 18.90 -2.33
C GLY A 37 1.71 17.84 -3.11
N VAL A 38 1.23 16.78 -2.47
CA VAL A 38 0.40 15.77 -3.14
C VAL A 38 -1.03 16.28 -3.26
N THR A 39 -1.54 16.27 -4.49
CA THR A 39 -2.91 16.69 -4.83
C THR A 39 -3.68 15.57 -5.52
N MET A 40 -4.99 15.74 -5.68
CA MET A 40 -5.78 14.86 -6.55
C MET A 40 -5.27 14.94 -7.99
N GLY A 41 -5.26 13.82 -8.68
CA GLY A 41 -4.71 13.68 -10.03
C GLY A 41 -3.18 13.49 -10.06
N ALA A 42 -2.50 13.48 -8.91
CA ALA A 42 -1.06 13.20 -8.86
C ALA A 42 -0.78 11.75 -9.24
N ASP A 43 0.16 11.55 -10.15
CA ASP A 43 0.66 10.23 -10.52
C ASP A 43 1.65 9.72 -9.49
N CYS A 44 1.47 8.46 -9.11
CA CYS A 44 2.27 7.78 -8.10
C CYS A 44 2.60 6.34 -8.54
N GLU A 45 3.53 5.73 -7.85
CA GLU A 45 3.79 4.30 -7.94
C GLU A 45 3.67 3.67 -6.55
N PHE A 46 3.28 2.41 -6.50
CA PHE A 46 3.34 1.62 -5.28
C PHE A 46 4.10 0.32 -5.51
N LEU A 47 4.84 -0.10 -4.49
CA LEU A 47 5.76 -1.22 -4.57
C LEU A 47 5.31 -2.36 -3.65
N GLY A 48 5.53 -3.61 -4.07
CA GLY A 48 5.21 -4.76 -3.23
C GLY A 48 5.59 -6.10 -3.85
N TYR A 49 5.22 -7.16 -3.13
CA TYR A 49 5.51 -8.54 -3.51
C TYR A 49 4.19 -9.32 -3.68
N PRO A 50 3.47 -9.14 -4.82
CA PRO A 50 2.16 -9.74 -5.04
C PRO A 50 2.25 -11.27 -4.95
N PHE A 51 1.26 -11.87 -4.26
CA PHE A 51 1.15 -13.32 -4.06
C PHE A 51 2.37 -13.97 -3.40
N GLY A 52 3.15 -13.20 -2.62
CA GLY A 52 4.40 -13.67 -2.02
C GLY A 52 5.52 -13.87 -3.03
N GLY A 53 5.32 -13.42 -4.27
CA GLY A 53 6.29 -13.48 -5.35
C GLY A 53 7.11 -12.21 -5.48
N GLY A 54 8.32 -12.34 -5.97
CA GLY A 54 9.18 -11.26 -6.38
C GLY A 54 10.08 -11.75 -7.51
N TRP A 55 10.70 -10.84 -8.22
CA TRP A 55 11.68 -11.19 -9.22
C TRP A 55 13.06 -11.25 -8.58
N ARG A 56 13.77 -12.36 -8.75
CA ARG A 56 15.13 -12.46 -8.26
C ARG A 56 16.08 -11.92 -9.31
N ALA A 57 16.68 -10.78 -9.04
CA ALA A 57 17.73 -10.19 -9.86
C ALA A 57 19.10 -10.56 -9.30
N THR A 58 20.04 -10.88 -10.16
CA THR A 58 21.46 -11.09 -9.79
C THR A 58 22.27 -9.97 -10.44
N TRP A 59 23.05 -9.29 -9.63
CA TRP A 59 23.92 -8.19 -10.05
C TRP A 59 25.30 -8.74 -10.42
N ASP A 60 26.10 -7.91 -11.08
CA ASP A 60 27.46 -8.28 -11.56
C ASP A 60 28.41 -8.69 -10.41
N ASP A 61 28.12 -8.29 -9.17
CA ASP A 61 28.83 -8.70 -7.96
C ASP A 61 28.50 -10.13 -7.48
N GLY A 62 27.56 -10.81 -8.17
CA GLY A 62 27.09 -12.16 -7.84
C GLY A 62 26.03 -12.21 -6.73
N HIS A 63 25.67 -11.07 -6.10
CA HIS A 63 24.61 -11.02 -5.14
C HIS A 63 23.22 -11.03 -5.78
N SER A 64 22.31 -11.77 -5.19
CA SER A 64 20.92 -11.86 -5.66
C SER A 64 19.98 -11.16 -4.71
N TYR A 65 19.10 -10.33 -5.26
CA TYR A 65 18.12 -9.54 -4.51
C TYR A 65 16.71 -9.86 -5.00
N TRP A 66 15.75 -9.84 -4.07
CA TRP A 66 14.36 -9.87 -4.42
C TRP A 66 13.89 -8.46 -4.80
N MET A 67 13.50 -8.30 -6.06
CA MET A 67 12.96 -7.04 -6.56
C MET A 67 11.45 -7.00 -6.37
N PRO A 68 10.90 -5.94 -5.79
CA PRO A 68 9.46 -5.73 -5.74
C PRO A 68 8.91 -5.44 -7.13
N PHE A 69 7.61 -5.64 -7.29
CA PHE A 69 6.88 -5.13 -8.43
C PHE A 69 6.48 -3.68 -8.16
N ALA A 70 6.66 -2.82 -9.15
CA ALA A 70 6.13 -1.47 -9.17
C ALA A 70 4.83 -1.44 -9.97
N LYS A 71 3.83 -0.72 -9.48
CA LYS A 71 2.58 -0.45 -10.18
C LYS A 71 2.28 1.04 -10.15
N HIS A 72 1.83 1.54 -11.28
CA HIS A 72 1.36 2.91 -11.41
C HIS A 72 -0.04 3.07 -10.80
N CYS A 73 -0.28 4.24 -10.20
CA CYS A 73 -1.58 4.64 -9.69
C CYS A 73 -1.71 6.17 -9.72
N THR A 74 -2.94 6.65 -9.61
CA THR A 74 -3.24 8.09 -9.52
C THR A 74 -3.97 8.39 -8.22
N VAL A 75 -3.69 9.49 -7.56
CA VAL A 75 -4.43 9.94 -6.38
C VAL A 75 -5.84 10.37 -6.80
N SER A 76 -6.85 9.53 -6.56
CA SER A 76 -8.25 9.83 -6.87
C SER A 76 -8.86 10.82 -5.88
N THR A 77 -8.60 10.63 -4.60
CA THR A 77 -9.02 11.55 -3.55
C THR A 77 -8.17 11.37 -2.29
N LEU A 78 -8.31 12.30 -1.36
CA LEU A 78 -7.62 12.26 -0.06
C LEU A 78 -8.49 12.88 1.02
N THR A 79 -8.33 12.44 2.27
CA THR A 79 -8.96 13.09 3.42
C THR A 79 -8.17 14.32 3.84
N PHE A 80 -8.86 15.33 4.38
CA PHE A 80 -8.23 16.55 4.92
C PHE A 80 -8.07 16.50 6.45
N GLY A 81 -8.56 15.42 7.11
CA GLY A 81 -8.41 15.19 8.55
C GLY A 81 -7.30 14.21 8.88
N GLU A 82 -7.09 13.98 10.18
CA GLU A 82 -6.19 12.93 10.67
C GLU A 82 -6.99 11.68 11.09
N PRO A 83 -6.54 10.48 10.72
CA PRO A 83 -5.38 10.25 9.85
C PRO A 83 -5.66 10.62 8.38
N LYS A 84 -4.66 11.17 7.70
CA LYS A 84 -4.75 11.45 6.27
C LYS A 84 -4.71 10.14 5.48
N ILE A 85 -5.74 9.92 4.66
CA ILE A 85 -5.90 8.73 3.82
C ILE A 85 -5.92 9.16 2.37
N TYR A 86 -5.21 8.43 1.53
CA TYR A 86 -5.26 8.52 0.08
C TYR A 86 -6.09 7.37 -0.47
N VAL A 87 -7.00 7.68 -1.37
CA VAL A 87 -7.66 6.70 -2.24
C VAL A 87 -6.99 6.81 -3.60
N LEU A 88 -6.36 5.73 -4.02
CA LEU A 88 -5.60 5.68 -5.27
C LEU A 88 -6.39 4.87 -6.30
N ASP A 89 -6.40 5.33 -7.54
CA ASP A 89 -6.87 4.57 -8.69
C ASP A 89 -5.74 3.66 -9.18
N GLY A 90 -5.96 2.37 -9.11
CA GLY A 90 -4.99 1.36 -9.48
C GLY A 90 -5.43 -0.04 -9.04
N ILE A 91 -4.96 -1.06 -9.72
CA ILE A 91 -5.28 -2.45 -9.35
C ILE A 91 -4.28 -2.99 -8.35
N ASN A 92 -4.70 -3.10 -7.10
CA ASN A 92 -3.94 -3.74 -6.03
C ASN A 92 -4.20 -5.26 -5.99
N ASN A 93 -3.19 -6.01 -5.61
CA ASN A 93 -3.25 -7.45 -5.36
C ASN A 93 -2.76 -7.75 -3.93
N LYS A 94 -3.05 -8.93 -3.41
CA LYS A 94 -2.45 -9.38 -2.15
C LYS A 94 -0.93 -9.35 -2.25
N GLY A 95 -0.26 -8.77 -1.22
CA GLY A 95 1.19 -8.63 -1.15
C GLY A 95 1.71 -7.22 -1.43
N PHE A 96 0.84 -6.26 -1.72
CA PHE A 96 1.21 -4.85 -1.76
C PHE A 96 0.92 -4.12 -0.44
N SER A 97 0.10 -4.67 0.45
CA SER A 97 -0.14 -4.09 1.78
C SER A 97 1.18 -4.00 2.57
N GLY A 98 1.43 -2.85 3.18
CA GLY A 98 2.69 -2.48 3.81
C GLY A 98 3.73 -1.91 2.85
N GLY A 99 3.48 -1.93 1.55
CA GLY A 99 4.36 -1.35 0.54
C GLY A 99 4.26 0.18 0.47
N PRO A 100 5.35 0.86 0.11
CA PRO A 100 5.37 2.31 -0.01
C PRO A 100 4.60 2.80 -1.24
N VAL A 101 3.99 3.97 -1.11
CA VAL A 101 3.52 4.77 -2.25
C VAL A 101 4.55 5.86 -2.50
N VAL A 102 5.08 5.89 -3.71
CA VAL A 102 6.14 6.80 -4.15
C VAL A 102 5.54 7.84 -5.10
N TYR A 103 5.83 9.09 -4.82
CA TYR A 103 5.47 10.23 -5.62
C TYR A 103 6.73 10.90 -6.18
N ASP A 104 6.76 11.14 -7.48
CA ASP A 104 7.88 11.79 -8.17
C ASP A 104 7.49 13.21 -8.58
N THR A 105 8.30 14.18 -8.15
CA THR A 105 8.14 15.60 -8.51
C THR A 105 9.18 16.07 -9.51
N GLY A 106 9.42 15.30 -10.56
CA GLY A 106 10.43 15.65 -11.58
C GLY A 106 11.85 15.24 -11.20
N GLY A 107 11.99 14.02 -10.65
CA GLY A 107 13.26 13.43 -10.26
C GLY A 107 13.55 13.46 -8.76
N ASP A 108 12.67 14.09 -7.96
CA ASP A 108 12.73 14.08 -6.51
C ASP A 108 11.65 13.11 -5.98
N GLN A 109 12.03 11.85 -5.80
CA GLN A 109 11.15 10.79 -5.34
C GLN A 109 10.92 10.87 -3.83
N LYS A 110 9.66 10.73 -3.42
CA LYS A 110 9.23 10.81 -2.02
C LYS A 110 8.29 9.67 -1.66
N ILE A 111 8.44 9.11 -0.47
CA ILE A 111 7.46 8.18 0.09
C ILE A 111 6.38 9.03 0.76
N ILE A 112 5.15 8.93 0.26
CA ILE A 112 4.01 9.72 0.74
C ILE A 112 3.06 8.93 1.62
N ALA A 113 2.96 7.62 1.41
CA ALA A 113 1.99 6.77 2.08
C ALA A 113 2.44 5.31 2.12
N VAL A 114 1.69 4.51 2.87
CA VAL A 114 1.80 3.05 2.95
C VAL A 114 0.48 2.43 2.51
N VAL A 115 0.52 1.46 1.61
CA VAL A 115 -0.66 0.73 1.15
C VAL A 115 -1.22 -0.11 2.30
N SER A 116 -2.49 0.11 2.63
CA SER A 116 -3.23 -0.70 3.62
C SER A 116 -4.03 -1.80 2.93
N GLY A 117 -4.85 -1.46 1.95
CA GLY A 117 -5.74 -2.40 1.32
C GLY A 117 -6.37 -1.88 0.04
N TYR A 118 -7.49 -2.48 -0.33
CA TYR A 118 -8.27 -2.08 -1.50
C TYR A 118 -9.77 -2.30 -1.25
N ILE A 119 -10.59 -1.56 -1.98
CA ILE A 119 -12.04 -1.66 -1.90
C ILE A 119 -12.51 -2.82 -2.79
N LEU A 120 -13.38 -3.65 -2.24
CA LEU A 120 -14.03 -4.74 -2.98
C LEU A 120 -15.45 -4.32 -3.37
N GLU A 121 -15.82 -4.63 -4.61
CA GLU A 121 -17.17 -4.48 -5.10
C GLU A 121 -17.82 -5.86 -5.29
N PRO A 122 -19.10 -6.03 -4.87
CA PRO A 122 -19.83 -7.26 -5.16
C PRO A 122 -20.24 -7.28 -6.64
N ALA A 123 -19.81 -8.30 -7.37
CA ALA A 123 -20.28 -8.57 -8.72
C ALA A 123 -21.29 -9.73 -8.71
N GLU A 124 -22.43 -9.54 -9.34
CA GLU A 124 -23.41 -10.61 -9.54
C GLU A 124 -22.98 -11.53 -10.68
N ILE A 125 -22.98 -12.84 -10.45
CA ILE A 125 -22.85 -13.82 -11.53
C ILE A 125 -24.17 -13.89 -12.27
N ILE A 126 -24.23 -13.30 -13.45
CA ILE A 126 -25.39 -13.43 -14.34
C ILE A 126 -25.21 -14.72 -15.13
N SER A 127 -25.89 -15.80 -14.73
CA SER A 127 -26.00 -16.99 -15.55
C SER A 127 -27.10 -16.77 -16.60
N SER A 128 -26.76 -16.59 -17.86
CA SER A 128 -27.72 -16.61 -18.95
C SER A 128 -28.11 -18.05 -19.24
N VAL A 129 -29.17 -18.53 -18.60
CA VAL A 129 -29.90 -19.69 -19.11
C VAL A 129 -30.86 -19.14 -20.16
N GLN A 130 -30.61 -19.45 -21.43
CA GLN A 130 -31.43 -19.09 -22.59
C GLN A 130 -31.50 -17.62 -23.00
N GLY A 131 -30.39 -16.90 -23.08
CA GLY A 131 -30.27 -15.67 -23.86
C GLY A 131 -31.18 -14.49 -23.48
N LYS A 132 -31.87 -14.52 -22.36
CA LYS A 132 -32.66 -13.38 -21.86
C LYS A 132 -31.96 -12.71 -20.68
N PRO A 133 -31.74 -11.38 -20.75
CA PRO A 133 -31.20 -10.64 -19.60
C PRO A 133 -32.20 -10.74 -18.43
N VAL A 134 -31.70 -11.16 -17.27
CA VAL A 134 -32.51 -11.09 -16.03
C VAL A 134 -32.40 -9.68 -15.49
N ALA A 135 -33.51 -8.97 -15.40
CA ALA A 135 -33.55 -7.65 -14.79
C ALA A 135 -33.08 -7.69 -13.33
N PRO A 136 -32.31 -6.69 -12.86
CA PRO A 136 -31.77 -6.67 -11.49
C PRO A 136 -32.92 -6.65 -10.48
N ARG A 137 -33.03 -7.70 -9.68
CA ARG A 137 -33.99 -7.82 -8.60
C ARG A 137 -33.43 -7.11 -7.36
N LYS A 138 -34.19 -6.15 -6.82
CA LYS A 138 -33.84 -5.54 -5.51
C LYS A 138 -33.90 -6.62 -4.44
N THR A 139 -32.72 -7.04 -3.94
CA THR A 139 -32.60 -8.02 -2.86
C THR A 139 -32.94 -7.37 -1.53
N THR A 140 -33.96 -7.88 -0.86
CA THR A 140 -34.20 -7.58 0.56
C THR A 140 -33.38 -8.58 1.41
N LYS A 141 -32.94 -8.17 2.58
CA LYS A 141 -32.12 -8.99 3.51
C LYS A 141 -32.68 -10.39 3.84
N LYS A 142 -33.92 -10.69 3.49
CA LYS A 142 -34.58 -11.99 3.71
C LYS A 142 -34.33 -13.01 2.59
N ASP A 143 -33.93 -12.59 1.40
CA ASP A 143 -33.80 -13.47 0.23
C ASP A 143 -32.42 -14.17 0.13
N ALA A 144 -31.51 -13.88 1.06
CA ALA A 144 -30.13 -14.41 1.05
C ALA A 144 -30.03 -15.92 1.34
N LYS A 145 -31.13 -16.62 1.65
CA LYS A 145 -31.12 -18.05 2.03
C LYS A 145 -31.54 -19.04 0.95
N THR A 146 -32.00 -18.60 -0.24
CA THR A 146 -32.69 -19.55 -1.14
C THR A 146 -32.38 -19.44 -2.64
N SER A 147 -31.39 -18.68 -3.08
CA SER A 147 -31.00 -18.74 -4.49
C SER A 147 -29.51 -18.93 -4.61
N GLY A 148 -29.07 -20.02 -5.24
CA GLY A 148 -27.68 -20.34 -5.53
C GLY A 148 -26.99 -19.39 -6.50
N LYS A 149 -27.16 -18.07 -6.30
CA LYS A 149 -26.42 -17.02 -6.99
C LYS A 149 -25.19 -16.71 -6.18
N GLY A 150 -24.05 -17.18 -6.66
CA GLY A 150 -22.76 -16.80 -6.09
C GLY A 150 -22.50 -15.32 -6.35
N ALA A 151 -22.18 -14.55 -5.30
CA ALA A 151 -21.60 -13.24 -5.47
C ALA A 151 -20.08 -13.39 -5.52
N VAL A 152 -19.44 -12.81 -6.52
CA VAL A 152 -17.97 -12.71 -6.60
C VAL A 152 -17.59 -11.30 -6.14
N GLN A 153 -16.64 -11.21 -5.25
CA GLN A 153 -16.03 -9.92 -4.90
C GLN A 153 -14.95 -9.59 -5.94
N MET A 154 -15.10 -8.46 -6.58
CA MET A 154 -14.13 -7.94 -7.53
C MET A 154 -13.34 -6.78 -6.91
N ASN A 155 -12.09 -6.64 -7.32
CA ASN A 155 -11.30 -5.47 -6.98
C ASN A 155 -11.86 -4.26 -7.73
N SER A 156 -12.29 -3.23 -7.01
CA SER A 156 -12.87 -2.02 -7.59
C SER A 156 -11.86 -1.14 -8.33
N GLY A 157 -10.56 -1.42 -8.18
CA GLY A 157 -9.51 -0.52 -8.64
C GLY A 157 -9.15 0.59 -7.66
N PHE A 158 -9.85 0.70 -6.52
CA PHE A 158 -9.52 1.68 -5.49
C PHE A 158 -8.66 1.08 -4.39
N ILE A 159 -7.51 1.72 -4.16
CA ILE A 159 -6.52 1.35 -3.14
C ILE A 159 -6.62 2.32 -1.99
N ILE A 160 -6.55 1.82 -0.76
CA ILE A 160 -6.48 2.63 0.46
C ILE A 160 -5.03 2.67 0.91
N ALA A 161 -4.50 3.88 1.10
CA ALA A 161 -3.17 4.10 1.62
C ALA A 161 -3.18 5.19 2.71
N TYR A 162 -2.49 4.95 3.80
CA TYR A 162 -2.34 5.91 4.90
C TYR A 162 -1.09 6.76 4.67
N ALA A 163 -1.19 8.08 4.91
CA ALA A 163 -0.03 8.96 4.88
C ALA A 163 1.09 8.45 5.78
N ILE A 164 2.34 8.64 5.36
CA ILE A 164 3.51 8.16 6.10
C ILE A 164 3.80 8.98 7.37
N SER A 165 3.31 10.22 7.47
CA SER A 165 3.63 11.15 8.57
C SER A 165 3.36 10.57 9.96
N PRO A 166 2.23 9.91 10.27
CA PRO A 166 2.01 9.35 11.60
C PRO A 166 3.09 8.33 12.02
N ALA A 167 3.57 7.54 11.07
CA ALA A 167 4.65 6.57 11.32
C ALA A 167 5.99 7.29 11.63
N ILE A 168 6.32 8.34 10.89
CA ILE A 168 7.51 9.16 11.13
C ILE A 168 7.43 9.84 12.50
N ASP A 169 6.28 10.41 12.84
CA ASP A 169 6.06 11.04 14.14
C ASP A 169 6.17 10.03 15.28
N ALA A 170 5.67 8.80 15.10
CA ALA A 170 5.81 7.73 16.07
C ALA A 170 7.29 7.33 16.29
N ILE A 171 8.08 7.24 15.23
CA ILE A 171 9.52 6.98 15.31
C ILE A 171 10.22 8.10 16.08
N HIS A 172 9.87 9.36 15.82
CA HIS A 172 10.50 10.49 16.52
C HIS A 172 10.12 10.55 18.01
N ARG A 173 8.88 10.18 18.35
CA ARG A 173 8.42 10.15 19.75
C ARG A 173 9.05 9.01 20.55
N SER A 174 9.31 7.89 19.92
CA SER A 174 9.84 6.68 20.56
C SER A 174 10.93 6.03 19.69
N PRO A 175 12.10 6.66 19.57
CA PRO A 175 13.17 6.15 18.73
C PRO A 175 13.73 4.85 19.32
N ILE A 176 13.45 3.75 18.64
CA ILE A 176 13.94 2.41 18.96
C ILE A 176 14.72 1.89 17.75
N GLY A 177 15.83 1.23 18.00
CA GLY A 177 16.67 0.65 16.96
C GLY A 177 18.00 1.38 16.79
N PRO A 178 18.80 0.99 15.80
CA PRO A 178 20.13 1.57 15.58
C PRO A 178 20.00 3.01 15.09
N LEU A 179 20.79 3.90 15.70
CA LEU A 179 20.88 5.29 15.26
C LEU A 179 21.56 5.35 13.88
N ARG A 180 20.99 6.16 12.99
CA ARG A 180 21.65 6.47 11.73
C ARG A 180 22.88 7.34 12.01
N VAL A 181 24.06 6.83 11.74
CA VAL A 181 25.29 7.65 11.74
C VAL A 181 25.16 8.61 10.56
N ALA A 182 25.20 9.92 10.84
CA ALA A 182 25.23 10.92 9.79
C ALA A 182 26.45 10.65 8.90
N SER A 183 26.24 10.38 7.62
CA SER A 183 27.33 10.29 6.67
C SER A 183 27.95 11.67 6.57
N THR A 184 29.17 11.82 7.08
CA THR A 184 30.00 12.99 6.80
C THR A 184 30.16 13.01 5.28
N GLN A 185 29.54 13.98 4.61
CA GLN A 185 29.79 14.21 3.20
C GLN A 185 31.27 14.59 3.06
N GLN A 186 32.04 13.71 2.41
CA GLN A 186 33.35 14.03 1.86
C GLN A 186 33.16 14.50 0.40
#